data_513ea99db0bd072deef38cbee8d6fbda
#
_entry.id   513ea99db0bd072deef38cbee8d6fbda
#
_cell.length_a   1.000
_cell.length_b   1.000
_cell.length_c   1.000
_cell.angle_alpha   90.00
_cell.angle_beta   90.00
_cell.angle_gamma   90.00
#
_symmetry.space_group_name_H-M   'P 1'
#
loop_
_entity.id
_entity.type
_entity.pdbx_description
1 polymer ?
#
loop_
_entity_poly.entity_id
_entity_poly.type
_entity_poly.pdbx_seq_one_letter_code
_entity_poly.pdbx_strand_id
1 'polypeptide(L)'
;MYSSRPDLRPLTVGEMVDGAIRLYRTHFTTLIKIAAVVLGPIALIDVIATAAIGPVDMSTMLLVDPEANPMEVFEPLIPLYVVLMITSVLSFLGSTLVQGASISVLAHSYRGETIDWQTSLKTGARRLVPLVVATVLISLGSGIGLVFCLVPGIYLFTMWSVTPAALVTERLGAIRAMGRSFDLVRGRFWPVLGALVLSYLLYIVVSQIIGGVASAITVVSALASDQFSFLPSVIGSAIVQVVAAPFVASMVTIIYFDLRVRKEGYDLELMTRDLERMEGNDRRDLPPAGDDPFGLGSPGSR
;
A
#
# COMPACT_ATOMS: atom_id res chain seq x y z
N MET A 1 22.82 7.54 -19.42
CA MET A 1 21.84 6.78 -18.62
C MET A 1 20.60 7.66 -18.48
N TYR A 2 19.53 7.42 -19.22
CA TYR A 2 18.28 8.18 -19.11
C TYR A 2 17.68 7.86 -17.72
N SER A 3 17.65 8.86 -16.86
CA SER A 3 16.93 8.80 -15.59
C SER A 3 15.46 8.55 -15.91
N SER A 4 14.93 7.39 -15.48
CA SER A 4 13.53 7.00 -15.61
C SER A 4 12.66 7.79 -14.61
N ARG A 5 12.69 9.13 -14.70
CA ARG A 5 11.74 9.96 -13.94
C ARG A 5 10.35 9.76 -14.55
N PRO A 6 9.32 9.53 -13.75
CA PRO A 6 7.95 9.52 -14.24
C PRO A 6 7.66 10.88 -14.89
N ASP A 7 6.94 10.87 -16.01
CA ASP A 7 6.49 12.09 -16.68
C ASP A 7 5.72 12.97 -15.68
N LEU A 8 6.25 14.16 -15.39
CA LEU A 8 5.63 15.13 -14.47
C LEU A 8 4.44 15.87 -15.11
N ARG A 9 3.87 15.33 -16.20
CA ARG A 9 2.65 15.85 -16.82
C ARG A 9 1.40 15.25 -16.19
N PRO A 10 0.26 15.94 -16.29
CA PRO A 10 -1.03 15.40 -15.86
C PRO A 10 -1.35 14.09 -16.58
N LEU A 11 -1.58 13.00 -15.83
CA LEU A 11 -1.79 11.65 -16.35
C LEU A 11 -3.28 11.39 -16.62
N THR A 12 -3.61 10.69 -17.70
CA THR A 12 -4.94 10.09 -17.89
C THR A 12 -5.13 8.89 -16.97
N VAL A 13 -6.35 8.39 -16.83
CA VAL A 13 -6.66 7.22 -15.97
C VAL A 13 -5.83 5.99 -16.37
N GLY A 14 -5.71 5.70 -17.67
CA GLY A 14 -4.88 4.61 -18.17
C GLY A 14 -3.40 4.81 -17.85
N GLU A 15 -2.88 6.02 -18.06
CA GLU A 15 -1.49 6.36 -17.75
C GLU A 15 -1.16 6.29 -16.26
N MET A 16 -2.14 6.56 -15.37
CA MET A 16 -1.98 6.34 -13.92
C MET A 16 -1.78 4.86 -13.59
N VAL A 17 -2.57 3.97 -14.20
CA VAL A 17 -2.44 2.53 -14.02
C VAL A 17 -1.14 2.01 -14.60
N ASP A 18 -0.78 2.41 -15.81
CA ASP A 18 0.49 2.05 -16.43
C ASP A 18 1.69 2.55 -15.61
N GLY A 19 1.59 3.78 -15.10
CA GLY A 19 2.59 4.36 -14.20
C GLY A 19 2.74 3.56 -12.91
N ALA A 20 1.64 3.14 -12.30
CA ALA A 20 1.65 2.32 -11.08
C ALA A 20 2.26 0.93 -11.34
N ILE A 21 1.92 0.28 -12.47
CA ILE A 21 2.51 -1.01 -12.87
C ILE A 21 4.01 -0.85 -13.11
N ARG A 22 4.43 0.21 -13.81
CA ARG A 22 5.84 0.49 -14.07
C ARG A 22 6.61 0.72 -12.77
N LEU A 23 6.06 1.55 -11.89
CA LEU A 23 6.65 1.87 -10.59
C LEU A 23 6.76 0.62 -9.71
N TYR A 24 5.70 -0.21 -9.67
CA TYR A 24 5.69 -1.50 -8.99
C TYR A 24 6.76 -2.44 -9.54
N ARG A 25 6.87 -2.60 -10.86
CA ARG A 25 7.86 -3.48 -11.50
C ARG A 25 9.29 -3.02 -11.27
N THR A 26 9.55 -1.71 -11.31
CA THR A 26 10.87 -1.14 -11.07
C THR A 26 11.37 -1.41 -9.66
N HIS A 27 10.48 -1.39 -8.66
CA HIS A 27 10.82 -1.60 -7.25
C HIS A 27 10.36 -2.96 -6.73
N PHE A 28 9.98 -3.89 -7.62
CA PHE A 28 9.35 -5.18 -7.28
C PHE A 28 10.10 -5.93 -6.18
N THR A 29 11.42 -6.12 -6.34
CA THR A 29 12.22 -6.88 -5.37
C THR A 29 12.21 -6.23 -3.97
N THR A 30 12.30 -4.91 -3.88
CA THR A 30 12.27 -4.18 -2.61
C THR A 30 10.90 -4.27 -1.96
N LEU A 31 9.85 -4.08 -2.74
CA LEU A 31 8.46 -4.11 -2.28
C LEU A 31 8.06 -5.51 -1.81
N ILE A 32 8.40 -6.55 -2.58
CA ILE A 32 8.13 -7.94 -2.20
C ILE A 32 8.95 -8.35 -0.96
N LYS A 33 10.20 -7.91 -0.82
CA LYS A 33 10.97 -8.16 0.41
C LYS A 33 10.29 -7.56 1.63
N ILE A 34 9.81 -6.31 1.56
CA ILE A 34 9.07 -5.68 2.66
C ILE A 34 7.81 -6.48 2.99
N ALA A 35 7.01 -6.84 1.96
CA ALA A 35 5.78 -7.59 2.15
C ALA A 35 6.05 -8.99 2.72
N ALA A 36 7.02 -9.73 2.19
CA ALA A 36 7.35 -11.07 2.64
C ALA A 36 7.90 -11.10 4.09
N VAL A 37 8.73 -10.14 4.46
CA VAL A 37 9.28 -10.05 5.82
C VAL A 37 8.19 -9.75 6.85
N VAL A 38 7.16 -8.97 6.48
CA VAL A 38 6.08 -8.60 7.40
C VAL A 38 4.95 -9.62 7.38
N LEU A 39 4.48 -10.01 6.19
CA LEU A 39 3.31 -10.88 6.03
C LEU A 39 3.67 -12.38 6.10
N GLY A 40 4.91 -12.77 5.78
CA GLY A 40 5.35 -14.16 5.85
C GLY A 40 5.22 -14.78 7.24
N PRO A 41 5.72 -14.17 8.30
CA PRO A 41 5.51 -14.66 9.67
C PRO A 41 4.03 -14.73 10.07
N ILE A 42 3.21 -13.79 9.62
CA ILE A 42 1.77 -13.77 9.89
C ILE A 42 1.08 -14.95 9.19
N ALA A 43 1.43 -15.19 7.93
CA ALA A 43 0.93 -16.34 7.18
C ALA A 43 1.36 -17.68 7.82
N LEU A 44 2.57 -17.76 8.35
CA LEU A 44 3.02 -18.95 9.09
C LEU A 44 2.21 -19.17 10.37
N ILE A 45 1.91 -18.10 11.12
CA ILE A 45 1.03 -18.17 12.29
C ILE A 45 -0.36 -18.66 11.90
N ASP A 46 -0.90 -18.16 10.78
CA ASP A 46 -2.21 -18.56 10.26
C ASP A 46 -2.25 -20.05 9.88
N VAL A 47 -1.22 -20.54 9.19
CA VAL A 47 -1.06 -21.98 8.88
C VAL A 47 -1.01 -22.83 10.15
N ILE A 48 -0.17 -22.46 11.11
CA ILE A 48 -0.01 -23.24 12.35
C ILE A 48 -1.31 -23.22 13.16
N ALA A 49 -1.94 -22.07 13.28
CA ALA A 49 -3.18 -21.91 14.04
C ALA A 49 -4.35 -22.69 13.40
N THR A 50 -4.48 -22.64 12.07
CA THR A 50 -5.49 -23.40 11.33
C THR A 50 -5.22 -24.91 11.44
N ALA A 51 -3.96 -25.34 11.35
CA ALA A 51 -3.59 -26.74 11.52
C ALA A 51 -3.88 -27.27 12.96
N ALA A 52 -3.72 -26.44 13.97
CA ALA A 52 -3.96 -26.80 15.36
C ALA A 52 -5.47 -27.01 15.67
N ILE A 53 -6.34 -26.30 14.97
CA ILE A 53 -7.81 -26.46 15.12
C ILE A 53 -8.28 -27.73 14.41
N GLY A 54 -7.60 -28.12 13.32
CA GLY A 54 -8.00 -29.21 12.46
C GLY A 54 -9.19 -28.88 11.54
N PRO A 55 -9.66 -29.86 10.76
CA PRO A 55 -10.80 -29.67 9.87
C PRO A 55 -12.09 -29.47 10.69
N VAL A 56 -12.77 -28.36 10.44
CA VAL A 56 -14.12 -28.15 11.00
C VAL A 56 -15.12 -28.98 10.20
N ASP A 57 -15.77 -29.89 10.86
CA ASP A 57 -16.80 -30.71 10.20
C ASP A 57 -18.06 -29.87 9.95
N MET A 58 -18.19 -29.37 8.73
CA MET A 58 -19.33 -28.57 8.30
C MET A 58 -20.64 -29.38 8.29
N SER A 59 -20.57 -30.73 8.33
CA SER A 59 -21.76 -31.58 8.38
C SER A 59 -22.52 -31.42 9.71
N THR A 60 -21.79 -31.21 10.79
CA THR A 60 -22.40 -30.93 12.11
C THR A 60 -23.19 -29.62 12.12
N MET A 61 -22.79 -28.66 11.27
CA MET A 61 -23.46 -27.37 11.14
C MET A 61 -24.69 -27.42 10.22
N LEU A 62 -24.70 -28.33 9.25
CA LEU A 62 -25.83 -28.54 8.33
C LEU A 62 -26.93 -29.45 8.93
N LEU A 63 -26.58 -30.31 9.89
CA LEU A 63 -27.46 -31.25 10.54
C LEU A 63 -27.85 -30.78 11.94
N VAL A 64 -27.94 -29.46 12.16
CA VAL A 64 -28.37 -28.91 13.44
C VAL A 64 -29.79 -29.36 13.75
N ASP A 65 -29.94 -30.07 14.86
CA ASP A 65 -31.25 -30.41 15.41
C ASP A 65 -31.99 -29.08 15.72
N PRO A 66 -33.21 -28.87 15.19
CA PRO A 66 -33.96 -27.65 15.46
C PRO A 66 -34.24 -27.42 16.96
N GLU A 67 -34.15 -28.46 17.76
CA GLU A 67 -34.33 -28.40 19.23
C GLU A 67 -33.01 -28.25 20.00
N ALA A 68 -31.85 -28.31 19.31
CA ALA A 68 -30.54 -28.15 19.93
C ALA A 68 -30.39 -26.75 20.53
N ASN A 69 -29.75 -26.68 21.69
CA ASN A 69 -29.37 -25.38 22.26
C ASN A 69 -28.41 -24.66 21.34
N PRO A 70 -28.69 -23.43 20.91
CA PRO A 70 -27.79 -22.68 20.00
C PRO A 70 -26.35 -22.61 20.50
N MET A 71 -26.13 -22.61 21.82
CA MET A 71 -24.78 -22.58 22.40
C MET A 71 -23.97 -23.84 22.09
N GLU A 72 -24.59 -25.00 22.08
CA GLU A 72 -23.95 -26.30 21.79
C GLU A 72 -23.48 -26.37 20.31
N VAL A 73 -24.18 -25.68 19.44
CA VAL A 73 -23.82 -25.57 18.01
C VAL A 73 -22.63 -24.64 17.82
N PHE A 74 -22.53 -23.54 18.57
CA PHE A 74 -21.49 -22.54 18.41
C PHE A 74 -20.21 -22.83 19.20
N GLU A 75 -20.30 -23.59 20.30
CA GLU A 75 -19.17 -23.89 21.18
C GLU A 75 -17.96 -24.50 20.44
N PRO A 76 -18.12 -25.50 19.54
CA PRO A 76 -17.00 -26.06 18.77
C PRO A 76 -16.34 -25.05 17.81
N LEU A 77 -17.04 -23.99 17.43
CA LEU A 77 -16.54 -22.95 16.52
C LEU A 77 -15.78 -21.83 17.22
N ILE A 78 -15.90 -21.72 18.55
CA ILE A 78 -15.24 -20.65 19.32
C ILE A 78 -13.73 -20.61 19.07
N PRO A 79 -12.98 -21.73 19.11
CA PRO A 79 -11.53 -21.70 18.84
C PRO A 79 -11.21 -21.18 17.43
N LEU A 80 -12.01 -21.58 16.43
CA LEU A 80 -11.87 -21.11 15.06
C LEU A 80 -12.07 -19.58 14.97
N TYR A 81 -13.15 -19.07 15.57
CA TYR A 81 -13.41 -17.62 15.56
C TYR A 81 -12.33 -16.83 16.28
N VAL A 82 -11.80 -17.33 17.39
CA VAL A 82 -10.71 -16.68 18.13
C VAL A 82 -9.46 -16.60 17.26
N VAL A 83 -9.09 -17.69 16.59
CA VAL A 83 -7.94 -17.71 15.68
C VAL A 83 -8.14 -16.76 14.50
N LEU A 84 -9.30 -16.82 13.84
CA LEU A 84 -9.63 -15.91 12.72
C LEU A 84 -9.60 -14.44 13.15
N MET A 85 -10.06 -14.12 14.37
CA MET A 85 -10.00 -12.77 14.92
C MET A 85 -8.55 -12.31 15.11
N ILE A 86 -7.73 -13.14 15.74
CA ILE A 86 -6.31 -12.82 16.00
C ILE A 86 -5.54 -12.67 14.70
N THR A 87 -5.66 -13.62 13.77
CA THR A 87 -4.95 -13.59 12.48
C THR A 87 -5.43 -12.44 11.59
N SER A 88 -6.73 -12.09 11.63
CA SER A 88 -7.28 -10.91 10.94
C SER A 88 -6.68 -9.61 11.45
N VAL A 89 -6.57 -9.44 12.77
CA VAL A 89 -5.96 -8.25 13.38
C VAL A 89 -4.48 -8.15 13.00
N LEU A 90 -3.74 -9.27 13.10
CA LEU A 90 -2.33 -9.31 12.69
C LEU A 90 -2.16 -8.97 11.21
N SER A 91 -2.98 -9.56 10.34
CA SER A 91 -2.96 -9.31 8.89
C SER A 91 -3.31 -7.86 8.55
N PHE A 92 -4.27 -7.27 9.26
CA PHE A 92 -4.63 -5.86 9.12
C PHE A 92 -3.47 -4.93 9.53
N LEU A 93 -2.83 -5.19 10.65
CA LEU A 93 -1.66 -4.42 11.09
C LEU A 93 -0.47 -4.60 10.15
N GLY A 94 -0.21 -5.84 9.73
CA GLY A 94 0.87 -6.17 8.79
C GLY A 94 0.66 -5.51 7.42
N SER A 95 -0.53 -5.61 6.85
CA SER A 95 -0.85 -4.99 5.55
C SER A 95 -0.77 -3.47 5.61
N THR A 96 -1.22 -2.85 6.71
CA THR A 96 -1.10 -1.40 6.94
C THR A 96 0.37 -0.98 7.03
N LEU A 97 1.21 -1.79 7.70
CA LEU A 97 2.66 -1.54 7.78
C LEU A 97 3.32 -1.66 6.40
N VAL A 98 3.01 -2.71 5.64
CA VAL A 98 3.50 -2.91 4.27
C VAL A 98 3.08 -1.74 3.38
N GLN A 99 1.84 -1.28 3.47
CA GLN A 99 1.35 -0.13 2.71
C GLN A 99 2.17 1.12 3.03
N GLY A 100 2.36 1.45 4.30
CA GLY A 100 3.14 2.62 4.72
C GLY A 100 4.60 2.55 4.30
N ALA A 101 5.24 1.40 4.45
CA ALA A 101 6.63 1.17 4.03
C ALA A 101 6.77 1.24 2.50
N SER A 102 5.85 0.63 1.75
CA SER A 102 5.82 0.68 0.28
C SER A 102 5.67 2.11 -0.24
N ILE A 103 4.72 2.88 0.31
CA ILE A 103 4.56 4.31 -0.02
C ILE A 103 5.85 5.09 0.25
N SER A 104 6.57 4.79 1.34
CA SER A 104 7.85 5.44 1.65
C SER A 104 8.89 5.17 0.56
N VAL A 105 9.06 3.92 0.12
CA VAL A 105 9.97 3.55 -1.00
C VAL A 105 9.61 4.33 -2.26
N LEU A 106 8.33 4.27 -2.64
CA LEU A 106 7.83 4.83 -3.88
C LEU A 106 7.91 6.37 -3.90
N ALA A 107 7.62 7.02 -2.77
CA ALA A 107 7.72 8.47 -2.63
C ALA A 107 9.18 8.97 -2.71
N HIS A 108 10.15 8.22 -2.18
CA HIS A 108 11.57 8.57 -2.35
C HIS A 108 12.03 8.36 -3.79
N SER A 109 11.64 7.25 -4.41
CA SER A 109 11.91 6.98 -5.82
C SER A 109 11.35 8.08 -6.74
N TYR A 110 10.13 8.56 -6.47
CA TYR A 110 9.52 9.65 -7.22
C TYR A 110 10.34 10.96 -7.15
N ARG A 111 11.05 11.19 -6.05
CA ARG A 111 11.98 12.32 -5.85
C ARG A 111 13.39 12.05 -6.39
N GLY A 112 13.63 10.90 -7.02
CA GLY A 112 14.95 10.50 -7.50
C GLY A 112 15.92 10.06 -6.39
N GLU A 113 15.41 9.75 -5.21
CA GLU A 113 16.18 9.28 -4.04
C GLU A 113 16.08 7.77 -3.93
N THR A 114 17.17 7.09 -3.61
CA THR A 114 17.17 5.67 -3.27
C THR A 114 17.07 5.51 -1.76
N ILE A 115 16.17 4.65 -1.30
CA ILE A 115 16.02 4.33 0.11
C ILE A 115 16.10 2.82 0.30
N ASP A 116 16.80 2.39 1.35
CA ASP A 116 16.87 0.99 1.72
C ASP A 116 15.55 0.48 2.29
N TRP A 117 15.23 -0.81 2.05
CA TRP A 117 14.00 -1.44 2.49
C TRP A 117 13.83 -1.42 4.01
N GLN A 118 14.94 -1.56 4.79
CA GLN A 118 14.91 -1.51 6.26
C GLN A 118 14.52 -0.11 6.77
N THR A 119 15.06 0.94 6.16
CA THR A 119 14.74 2.32 6.51
C THR A 119 13.29 2.66 6.18
N SER A 120 12.79 2.15 5.05
CA SER A 120 11.38 2.29 4.67
C SER A 120 10.45 1.55 5.63
N LEU A 121 10.83 0.35 6.07
CA LEU A 121 10.06 -0.41 7.06
C LEU A 121 10.03 0.32 8.41
N LYS A 122 11.16 0.88 8.86
CA LYS A 122 11.20 1.72 10.07
C LYS A 122 10.31 2.95 9.94
N THR A 123 10.27 3.57 8.76
CA THR A 123 9.39 4.72 8.49
C THR A 123 7.93 4.32 8.56
N GLY A 124 7.54 3.20 7.94
CA GLY A 124 6.21 2.62 8.04
C GLY A 124 5.82 2.30 9.49
N ALA A 125 6.73 1.65 10.23
CA ALA A 125 6.50 1.32 11.64
C ALA A 125 6.29 2.55 12.53
N ARG A 126 7.07 3.62 12.35
CA ARG A 126 6.89 4.88 13.07
C ARG A 126 5.56 5.58 12.75
N ARG A 127 4.96 5.27 11.59
CA ARG A 127 3.70 5.83 11.13
C ARG A 127 2.53 4.84 11.25
N LEU A 128 2.78 3.65 11.83
CA LEU A 128 1.78 2.60 11.91
C LEU A 128 0.51 3.05 12.65
N VAL A 129 0.66 3.66 13.84
CA VAL A 129 -0.48 4.11 14.63
C VAL A 129 -1.36 5.10 13.86
N PRO A 130 -0.85 6.22 13.32
CA PRO A 130 -1.70 7.14 12.56
C PRO A 130 -2.24 6.51 11.26
N LEU A 131 -1.54 5.56 10.62
CA LEU A 131 -2.05 4.82 9.46
C LEU A 131 -3.22 3.91 9.84
N VAL A 132 -3.09 3.15 10.93
CA VAL A 132 -4.16 2.29 11.46
C VAL A 132 -5.39 3.13 11.80
N VAL A 133 -5.22 4.22 12.53
CA VAL A 133 -6.33 5.13 12.87
C VAL A 133 -6.99 5.68 11.60
N ALA A 134 -6.22 6.14 10.62
CA ALA A 134 -6.76 6.64 9.36
C ALA A 134 -7.53 5.54 8.60
N THR A 135 -6.97 4.33 8.49
CA THR A 135 -7.62 3.20 7.79
C THR A 135 -8.92 2.81 8.47
N VAL A 136 -8.93 2.73 9.81
CA VAL A 136 -10.15 2.43 10.58
C VAL A 136 -11.21 3.52 10.37
N LEU A 137 -10.85 4.80 10.46
CA LEU A 137 -11.79 5.91 10.24
C LEU A 137 -12.34 5.92 8.80
N ILE A 138 -11.50 5.65 7.80
CA ILE A 138 -11.92 5.53 6.40
C ILE A 138 -12.89 4.35 6.24
N SER A 139 -12.54 3.19 6.79
CA SER A 139 -13.39 1.99 6.71
C SER A 139 -14.74 2.19 7.39
N LEU A 140 -14.75 2.78 8.58
CA LEU A 140 -16.00 3.08 9.30
C LEU A 140 -16.82 4.14 8.57
N GLY A 141 -16.23 5.24 8.16
CA GLY A 141 -16.95 6.32 7.46
C GLY A 141 -17.50 5.87 6.12
N SER A 142 -16.69 5.17 5.31
CA SER A 142 -17.14 4.63 4.03
C SER A 142 -18.13 3.48 4.21
N GLY A 143 -17.93 2.61 5.21
CA GLY A 143 -18.81 1.50 5.54
C GLY A 143 -20.20 1.98 5.98
N ILE A 144 -20.27 2.95 6.90
CA ILE A 144 -21.53 3.59 7.29
C ILE A 144 -22.19 4.22 6.04
N GLY A 145 -21.41 4.94 5.23
CA GLY A 145 -21.92 5.50 3.97
C GLY A 145 -22.54 4.45 3.06
N LEU A 146 -21.90 3.26 2.92
CA LEU A 146 -22.41 2.17 2.09
C LEU A 146 -23.70 1.55 2.66
N VAL A 147 -23.82 1.43 3.98
CA VAL A 147 -25.05 0.89 4.64
C VAL A 147 -26.24 1.81 4.41
N PHE A 148 -26.05 3.13 4.49
CA PHE A 148 -27.14 4.08 4.23
C PHE A 148 -27.46 4.21 2.74
N CYS A 149 -26.46 4.24 1.89
CA CYS A 149 -26.60 4.30 0.44
C CYS A 149 -25.25 4.02 -0.25
N LEU A 150 -25.26 3.32 -1.37
CA LEU A 150 -24.07 2.99 -2.13
C LEU A 150 -23.28 4.25 -2.55
N VAL A 151 -23.97 5.30 -2.94
CA VAL A 151 -23.35 6.53 -3.49
C VAL A 151 -22.48 7.26 -2.45
N PRO A 152 -22.97 7.63 -1.24
CA PRO A 152 -22.13 8.30 -0.26
C PRO A 152 -20.96 7.44 0.23
N GLY A 153 -21.10 6.12 0.30
CA GLY A 153 -20.00 5.23 0.66
C GLY A 153 -18.86 5.26 -0.36
N ILE A 154 -19.18 5.11 -1.65
CA ILE A 154 -18.21 5.21 -2.75
C ILE A 154 -17.59 6.61 -2.80
N TYR A 155 -18.40 7.64 -2.58
CA TYR A 155 -17.92 9.02 -2.56
C TYR A 155 -16.87 9.24 -1.47
N LEU A 156 -17.16 8.87 -0.22
CA LEU A 156 -16.23 9.02 0.91
C LEU A 156 -14.96 8.18 0.71
N PHE A 157 -15.11 6.92 0.27
CA PHE A 157 -13.97 6.05 -0.03
C PHE A 157 -13.04 6.69 -1.05
N THR A 158 -13.58 7.23 -2.14
CA THR A 158 -12.80 7.89 -3.19
C THR A 158 -12.12 9.16 -2.67
N MET A 159 -12.85 9.99 -1.91
CA MET A 159 -12.30 11.24 -1.34
C MET A 159 -11.15 11.00 -0.37
N TRP A 160 -11.14 9.87 0.35
CA TRP A 160 -10.11 9.52 1.31
C TRP A 160 -9.07 8.52 0.78
N SER A 161 -9.12 8.15 -0.50
CA SER A 161 -8.28 7.11 -1.11
C SER A 161 -6.79 7.39 -1.04
N VAL A 162 -6.36 8.65 -1.13
CA VAL A 162 -4.94 9.04 -1.08
C VAL A 162 -4.44 9.41 0.32
N THR A 163 -5.28 9.23 1.35
CA THR A 163 -4.91 9.51 2.76
C THR A 163 -3.62 8.83 3.19
N PRO A 164 -3.37 7.52 2.91
CA PRO A 164 -2.13 6.87 3.32
C PRO A 164 -0.88 7.50 2.69
N ALA A 165 -0.98 7.94 1.42
CA ALA A 165 0.13 8.61 0.75
C ALA A 165 0.40 9.99 1.35
N ALA A 166 -0.63 10.80 1.60
CA ALA A 166 -0.50 12.10 2.24
C ALA A 166 0.10 11.97 3.66
N LEU A 167 -0.37 10.98 4.43
CA LEU A 167 0.10 10.73 5.80
C LEU A 167 1.59 10.39 5.86
N VAL A 168 2.06 9.51 4.96
CA VAL A 168 3.46 9.06 4.95
C VAL A 168 4.37 10.13 4.38
N THR A 169 3.98 10.79 3.27
CA THR A 169 4.83 11.75 2.56
C THR A 169 4.91 13.11 3.24
N GLU A 170 3.79 13.63 3.72
CA GLU A 170 3.71 14.93 4.39
C GLU A 170 3.84 14.83 5.93
N ARG A 171 4.02 13.60 6.46
CA ARG A 171 4.17 13.30 7.89
C ARG A 171 3.02 13.83 8.76
N LEU A 172 1.80 13.77 8.24
CA LEU A 172 0.59 14.25 8.91
C LEU A 172 0.05 13.23 9.93
N GLY A 173 -0.82 13.70 10.83
CA GLY A 173 -1.68 12.82 11.63
C GLY A 173 -2.91 12.38 10.83
N ALA A 174 -3.62 11.32 11.30
CA ALA A 174 -4.72 10.67 10.60
C ALA A 174 -5.80 11.66 10.08
N ILE A 175 -6.37 12.47 10.95
CA ILE A 175 -7.46 13.41 10.61
C ILE A 175 -6.99 14.47 9.61
N ARG A 176 -5.79 15.03 9.81
CA ARG A 176 -5.22 16.02 8.87
C ARG A 176 -4.93 15.39 7.50
N ALA A 177 -4.46 14.17 7.46
CA ALA A 177 -4.24 13.44 6.21
C ALA A 177 -5.55 13.14 5.47
N MET A 178 -6.64 12.82 6.18
CA MET A 178 -7.98 12.67 5.59
C MET A 178 -8.48 13.99 4.99
N GLY A 179 -8.36 15.10 5.71
CA GLY A 179 -8.69 16.43 5.17
C GLY A 179 -7.85 16.75 3.94
N ARG A 180 -6.55 16.49 4.00
CA ARG A 180 -5.62 16.66 2.87
C ARG A 180 -6.01 15.84 1.64
N SER A 181 -6.35 14.56 1.85
CA SER A 181 -6.85 13.68 0.78
C SER A 181 -8.12 14.24 0.15
N PHE A 182 -9.08 14.67 0.98
CA PHE A 182 -10.31 15.27 0.52
C PHE A 182 -10.06 16.51 -0.35
N ASP A 183 -9.18 17.41 0.09
CA ASP A 183 -8.82 18.61 -0.66
C ASP A 183 -8.14 18.26 -1.99
N LEU A 184 -7.24 17.27 -2.02
CA LEU A 184 -6.57 16.84 -3.23
C LEU A 184 -7.52 16.19 -4.25
N VAL A 185 -8.44 15.35 -3.81
CA VAL A 185 -9.39 14.64 -4.70
C VAL A 185 -10.54 15.53 -5.15
N ARG A 186 -10.91 16.55 -4.35
CA ARG A 186 -12.00 17.47 -4.67
C ARG A 186 -11.79 18.13 -6.05
N GLY A 187 -12.78 17.99 -6.91
CA GLY A 187 -12.74 18.46 -8.30
C GLY A 187 -12.15 17.45 -9.31
N ARG A 188 -11.63 16.30 -8.83
CA ARG A 188 -11.11 15.21 -9.66
C ARG A 188 -11.69 13.84 -9.30
N PHE A 189 -12.87 13.83 -8.73
CA PHE A 189 -13.54 12.62 -8.25
C PHE A 189 -13.58 11.51 -9.31
N TRP A 190 -14.11 11.78 -10.52
CA TRP A 190 -14.30 10.78 -11.57
C TRP A 190 -12.99 10.15 -12.07
N PRO A 191 -11.93 10.92 -12.39
CA PRO A 191 -10.64 10.33 -12.75
C PRO A 191 -10.03 9.46 -11.64
N VAL A 192 -10.12 9.90 -10.38
CA VAL A 192 -9.61 9.13 -9.24
C VAL A 192 -10.42 7.86 -9.05
N LEU A 193 -11.74 7.95 -9.06
CA LEU A 193 -12.61 6.77 -8.99
C LEU A 193 -12.32 5.79 -10.12
N GLY A 194 -12.20 6.28 -11.36
CA GLY A 194 -11.87 5.44 -12.52
C GLY A 194 -10.52 4.71 -12.36
N ALA A 195 -9.51 5.41 -11.85
CA ALA A 195 -8.21 4.81 -11.58
C ALA A 195 -8.28 3.76 -10.46
N LEU A 196 -9.02 4.01 -9.39
CA LEU A 196 -9.24 3.05 -8.30
C LEU A 196 -10.00 1.81 -8.78
N VAL A 197 -11.08 1.99 -9.55
CA VAL A 197 -11.88 0.88 -10.10
C VAL A 197 -11.02 0.01 -11.02
N LEU A 198 -10.28 0.61 -11.94
CA LEU A 198 -9.42 -0.14 -12.86
C LEU A 198 -8.32 -0.92 -12.11
N SER A 199 -7.74 -0.31 -11.07
CA SER A 199 -6.75 -0.98 -10.22
C SER A 199 -7.36 -2.13 -9.42
N TYR A 200 -8.56 -1.95 -8.92
CA TYR A 200 -9.29 -2.98 -8.19
C TYR A 200 -9.68 -4.15 -9.11
N LEU A 201 -10.09 -3.87 -10.35
CA LEU A 201 -10.34 -4.91 -11.35
C LEU A 201 -9.06 -5.72 -11.64
N LEU A 202 -7.93 -5.04 -11.81
CA LEU A 202 -6.65 -5.73 -12.00
C LEU A 202 -6.27 -6.57 -10.78
N TYR A 203 -6.47 -6.02 -9.58
CA TYR A 203 -6.28 -6.78 -8.33
C TYR A 203 -7.16 -8.04 -8.29
N ILE A 204 -8.45 -7.92 -8.62
CA ILE A 204 -9.37 -9.08 -8.67
C ILE A 204 -8.86 -10.13 -9.65
N VAL A 205 -8.49 -9.75 -10.87
CA VAL A 205 -8.00 -10.69 -11.89
C VAL A 205 -6.79 -11.47 -11.37
N VAL A 206 -5.78 -10.77 -10.83
CA VAL A 206 -4.58 -11.40 -10.29
C VAL A 206 -4.93 -12.31 -9.10
N SER A 207 -5.79 -11.84 -8.20
CA SER A 207 -6.22 -12.60 -7.02
C SER A 207 -7.00 -13.85 -7.40
N GLN A 208 -7.87 -13.79 -8.42
CA GLN A 208 -8.63 -14.94 -8.90
C GLN A 208 -7.75 -15.96 -9.61
N ILE A 209 -6.73 -15.54 -10.33
CA ILE A 209 -5.77 -16.48 -10.94
C ILE A 209 -5.01 -17.25 -9.84
N ILE A 210 -4.42 -16.56 -8.88
CA ILE A 210 -3.63 -17.19 -7.81
C ILE A 210 -4.53 -17.99 -6.87
N GLY A 211 -5.61 -17.37 -6.38
CA GLY A 211 -6.56 -17.98 -5.45
C GLY A 211 -7.34 -19.13 -6.09
N GLY A 212 -7.72 -19.02 -7.37
CA GLY A 212 -8.41 -20.07 -8.13
C GLY A 212 -7.55 -21.32 -8.30
N VAL A 213 -6.26 -21.17 -8.61
CA VAL A 213 -5.33 -22.29 -8.65
C VAL A 213 -5.18 -22.93 -7.27
N ALA A 214 -5.00 -22.12 -6.24
CA ALA A 214 -4.87 -22.62 -4.87
C ALA A 214 -6.14 -23.36 -4.40
N SER A 215 -7.32 -22.82 -4.70
CA SER A 215 -8.61 -23.45 -4.34
C SER A 215 -8.85 -24.76 -5.10
N ALA A 216 -8.48 -24.82 -6.37
CA ALA A 216 -8.57 -26.07 -7.15
C ALA A 216 -7.69 -27.17 -6.54
N ILE A 217 -6.46 -26.86 -6.15
CA ILE A 217 -5.57 -27.80 -5.47
C ILE A 217 -6.17 -28.20 -4.11
N THR A 218 -6.75 -27.27 -3.35
CA THR A 218 -7.43 -27.55 -2.08
C THR A 218 -8.56 -28.56 -2.26
N VAL A 219 -9.41 -28.39 -3.28
CA VAL A 219 -10.50 -29.34 -3.57
C VAL A 219 -9.97 -30.73 -3.92
N VAL A 220 -8.95 -30.81 -4.77
CA VAL A 220 -8.32 -32.11 -5.13
C VAL A 220 -7.72 -32.79 -3.90
N SER A 221 -7.01 -32.06 -3.04
CA SER A 221 -6.43 -32.60 -1.81
C SER A 221 -7.52 -33.07 -0.82
N ALA A 222 -8.63 -32.33 -0.72
CA ALA A 222 -9.76 -32.72 0.13
C ALA A 222 -10.43 -34.03 -0.36
N LEU A 223 -10.57 -34.21 -1.67
CA LEU A 223 -11.09 -35.47 -2.24
C LEU A 223 -10.18 -36.66 -1.96
N ALA A 224 -8.88 -36.44 -1.79
CA ALA A 224 -7.91 -37.46 -1.38
C ALA A 224 -7.92 -37.75 0.13
N SER A 225 -8.83 -37.12 0.90
CA SER A 225 -8.90 -37.21 2.36
C SER A 225 -7.64 -36.77 3.10
N ASP A 226 -6.91 -35.80 2.52
CA ASP A 226 -5.70 -35.25 3.11
C ASP A 226 -6.06 -34.26 4.23
N GLN A 227 -5.56 -34.53 5.44
CA GLN A 227 -5.75 -33.63 6.61
C GLN A 227 -5.12 -32.24 6.39
N PHE A 228 -4.21 -32.08 5.44
CA PHE A 228 -3.57 -30.81 5.09
C PHE A 228 -4.17 -30.14 3.85
N SER A 229 -5.35 -30.56 3.42
CA SER A 229 -6.04 -30.02 2.24
C SER A 229 -6.25 -28.50 2.26
N PHE A 230 -6.26 -27.86 3.44
CA PHE A 230 -6.40 -26.41 3.61
C PHE A 230 -5.12 -25.62 3.24
N LEU A 231 -3.93 -26.26 3.26
CA LEU A 231 -2.65 -25.56 3.04
C LEU A 231 -2.58 -24.78 1.72
N PRO A 232 -3.01 -25.32 0.56
CA PRO A 232 -2.94 -24.58 -0.70
C PRO A 232 -3.73 -23.26 -0.66
N SER A 233 -4.90 -23.22 -0.01
CA SER A 233 -5.71 -22.01 0.10
C SER A 233 -5.06 -20.96 1.01
N VAL A 234 -4.48 -21.36 2.13
CA VAL A 234 -3.77 -20.45 3.05
C VAL A 234 -2.51 -19.89 2.39
N ILE A 235 -1.72 -20.74 1.74
CA ILE A 235 -0.52 -20.29 0.99
C ILE A 235 -0.92 -19.38 -0.17
N GLY A 236 -1.96 -19.71 -0.92
CA GLY A 236 -2.46 -18.91 -2.02
C GLY A 236 -2.89 -17.51 -1.55
N SER A 237 -3.62 -17.41 -0.44
CA SER A 237 -4.03 -16.12 0.13
C SER A 237 -2.84 -15.28 0.61
N ALA A 238 -1.83 -15.91 1.21
CA ALA A 238 -0.60 -15.24 1.61
C ALA A 238 0.17 -14.68 0.40
N ILE A 239 0.29 -15.46 -0.68
CA ILE A 239 0.92 -15.00 -1.93
C ILE A 239 0.17 -13.82 -2.51
N VAL A 240 -1.17 -13.89 -2.58
CA VAL A 240 -2.00 -12.76 -3.04
C VAL A 240 -1.72 -11.51 -2.21
N GLN A 241 -1.69 -11.60 -0.89
CA GLN A 241 -1.43 -10.46 -0.01
C GLN A 241 -0.03 -9.87 -0.24
N VAL A 242 1.01 -10.71 -0.32
CA VAL A 242 2.40 -10.26 -0.54
C VAL A 242 2.55 -9.53 -1.88
N VAL A 243 1.86 -9.99 -2.92
CA VAL A 243 1.92 -9.38 -4.26
C VAL A 243 1.02 -8.14 -4.35
N ALA A 244 -0.18 -8.20 -3.80
CA ALA A 244 -1.21 -7.19 -4.00
C ALA A 244 -1.04 -5.95 -3.11
N ALA A 245 -0.61 -6.10 -1.85
CA ALA A 245 -0.49 -4.97 -0.93
C ALA A 245 0.47 -3.87 -1.44
N PRO A 246 1.68 -4.18 -1.97
CA PRO A 246 2.54 -3.17 -2.56
C PRO A 246 2.02 -2.59 -3.88
N PHE A 247 1.25 -3.37 -4.65
CA PHE A 247 0.62 -2.85 -5.87
C PHE A 247 -0.40 -1.76 -5.55
N VAL A 248 -1.27 -1.99 -4.56
CA VAL A 248 -2.22 -0.96 -4.08
C VAL A 248 -1.49 0.29 -3.59
N ALA A 249 -0.40 0.12 -2.86
CA ALA A 249 0.44 1.23 -2.42
C ALA A 249 1.03 2.03 -3.61
N SER A 250 1.44 1.35 -4.68
CA SER A 250 1.95 1.98 -5.91
C SER A 250 0.88 2.83 -6.57
N MET A 251 -0.35 2.31 -6.66
CA MET A 251 -1.47 3.02 -7.25
C MET A 251 -1.85 4.28 -6.47
N VAL A 252 -2.01 4.15 -5.15
CA VAL A 252 -2.32 5.28 -4.26
C VAL A 252 -1.23 6.34 -4.35
N THR A 253 0.03 5.94 -4.46
CA THR A 253 1.18 6.85 -4.58
C THR A 253 1.14 7.62 -5.90
N ILE A 254 0.90 6.97 -7.03
CA ILE A 254 0.79 7.65 -8.35
C ILE A 254 -0.38 8.63 -8.37
N ILE A 255 -1.56 8.22 -7.91
CA ILE A 255 -2.73 9.11 -7.84
C ILE A 255 -2.41 10.33 -6.97
N TYR A 256 -1.77 10.13 -5.82
CA TYR A 256 -1.40 11.23 -4.92
C TYR A 256 -0.46 12.23 -5.60
N PHE A 257 0.59 11.77 -6.28
CA PHE A 257 1.53 12.66 -6.96
C PHE A 257 0.90 13.34 -8.20
N ASP A 258 0.06 12.66 -8.99
CA ASP A 258 -0.68 13.29 -10.09
C ASP A 258 -1.57 14.44 -9.58
N LEU A 259 -2.28 14.21 -8.47
CA LEU A 259 -3.10 15.25 -7.86
C LEU A 259 -2.28 16.43 -7.35
N ARG A 260 -1.09 16.20 -6.79
CA ARG A 260 -0.19 17.27 -6.35
C ARG A 260 0.40 18.07 -7.53
N VAL A 261 0.83 17.39 -8.58
CA VAL A 261 1.32 18.05 -9.80
C VAL A 261 0.25 19.00 -10.35
N ARG A 262 -0.99 18.54 -10.42
CA ARG A 262 -2.09 19.34 -10.97
C ARG A 262 -2.54 20.51 -10.10
N LYS A 263 -2.54 20.35 -8.79
CA LYS A 263 -3.08 21.37 -7.86
C LYS A 263 -2.05 22.31 -7.31
N GLU A 264 -0.81 21.86 -7.18
CA GLU A 264 0.23 22.57 -6.44
C GLU A 264 1.45 22.89 -7.32
N GLY A 265 1.46 22.46 -8.59
CA GLY A 265 2.65 22.64 -9.43
C GLY A 265 3.89 21.95 -8.86
N TYR A 266 3.71 20.77 -8.25
CA TYR A 266 4.78 20.03 -7.57
C TYR A 266 5.97 19.69 -8.49
N ASP A 267 5.74 19.65 -9.79
CA ASP A 267 6.74 19.53 -10.83
C ASP A 267 7.71 20.73 -10.82
N LEU A 268 7.19 21.94 -10.67
CA LEU A 268 8.00 23.17 -10.58
C LEU A 268 8.84 23.18 -9.31
N GLU A 269 8.28 22.74 -8.17
CA GLU A 269 9.00 22.64 -6.89
C GLU A 269 10.18 21.66 -7.01
N LEU A 270 10.00 20.51 -7.68
CA LEU A 270 11.07 19.54 -7.92
C LEU A 270 12.15 20.10 -8.84
N MET A 271 11.76 20.78 -9.92
CA MET A 271 12.72 21.41 -10.84
C MET A 271 13.55 22.48 -10.14
N THR A 272 12.95 23.33 -9.33
CA THR A 272 13.67 24.35 -8.55
C THR A 272 14.70 23.72 -7.61
N ARG A 273 14.33 22.68 -6.91
CA ARG A 273 15.26 21.94 -6.01
C ARG A 273 16.43 21.30 -6.78
N ASP A 274 16.19 20.80 -7.98
CA ASP A 274 17.24 20.22 -8.81
C ASP A 274 18.22 21.31 -9.30
N LEU A 275 17.71 22.48 -9.69
CA LEU A 275 18.55 23.62 -10.07
C LEU A 275 19.40 24.11 -8.89
N GLU A 276 18.82 24.25 -7.70
CA GLU A 276 19.56 24.61 -6.48
C GLU A 276 20.65 23.60 -6.13
N ARG A 277 20.40 22.30 -6.36
CA ARG A 277 21.42 21.25 -6.18
C ARG A 277 22.56 21.36 -7.19
N MET A 278 22.24 21.66 -8.46
CA MET A 278 23.25 21.85 -9.51
C MET A 278 24.12 23.08 -9.23
N GLU A 279 23.50 24.20 -8.87
CA GLU A 279 24.22 25.41 -8.48
C GLU A 279 25.08 25.23 -7.22
N GLY A 280 24.56 24.50 -6.22
CA GLY A 280 25.31 24.19 -5.00
C GLY A 280 26.51 23.26 -5.23
N ASN A 281 26.43 22.38 -6.24
CA ASN A 281 27.56 21.53 -6.64
C ASN A 281 28.60 22.29 -7.45
N ASP A 282 28.15 23.13 -8.38
CA ASP A 282 29.02 23.99 -9.22
C ASP A 282 29.83 24.97 -8.36
N ARG A 283 29.22 25.50 -7.27
CA ARG A 283 29.95 26.38 -6.31
C ARG A 283 30.98 25.63 -5.47
N ARG A 284 30.85 24.31 -5.27
CA ARG A 284 31.84 23.50 -4.55
C ARG A 284 33.04 23.14 -5.40
N ASP A 285 32.85 23.08 -6.73
CA ASP A 285 33.89 22.75 -7.71
C ASP A 285 34.64 24.01 -8.21
N LEU A 286 34.21 25.21 -7.79
CA LEU A 286 34.98 26.44 -8.04
C LEU A 286 36.20 26.44 -7.12
N PRO A 287 37.41 26.67 -7.64
CA PRO A 287 38.59 26.82 -6.81
C PRO A 287 38.38 27.97 -5.81
N PRO A 288 38.95 27.87 -4.59
CA PRO A 288 38.83 28.93 -3.60
C PRO A 288 39.24 30.26 -4.21
N ALA A 289 38.43 31.29 -4.00
CA ALA A 289 38.68 32.66 -4.50
C ALA A 289 39.95 33.24 -3.84
N GLY A 290 41.10 32.83 -4.34
CA GLY A 290 42.40 33.20 -3.79
C GLY A 290 43.55 33.04 -4.76
N ASP A 291 43.42 32.21 -5.77
CA ASP A 291 44.42 32.09 -6.82
C ASP A 291 43.98 32.89 -8.04
N ASP A 292 44.42 34.13 -8.08
CA ASP A 292 44.31 34.94 -9.31
C ASP A 292 45.19 34.35 -10.40
N PRO A 293 44.68 33.56 -11.38
CA PRO A 293 45.50 32.88 -12.37
C PRO A 293 46.11 33.88 -13.37
N PHE A 294 45.78 35.16 -13.30
CA PHE A 294 46.26 36.19 -14.21
C PHE A 294 47.15 37.27 -13.55
N GLY A 295 47.45 37.18 -12.26
CA GLY A 295 48.45 38.04 -11.60
C GLY A 295 48.20 39.55 -11.74
N LEU A 296 46.95 39.97 -11.94
CA LEU A 296 46.59 41.39 -12.01
C LEU A 296 46.44 41.91 -10.56
N GLY A 297 47.59 42.24 -10.00
CA GLY A 297 47.67 42.82 -8.65
C GLY A 297 46.73 44.00 -8.48
N SER A 298 46.08 44.07 -7.30
CA SER A 298 45.27 45.22 -6.87
C SER A 298 46.01 46.52 -7.05
N PRO A 299 45.43 47.60 -7.67
CA PRO A 299 46.05 48.89 -7.72
C PRO A 299 46.19 49.45 -6.29
N GLY A 300 47.46 49.66 -5.93
CA GLY A 300 47.86 50.07 -4.60
C GLY A 300 47.21 51.39 -4.15
N SER A 301 46.83 51.40 -2.91
CA SER A 301 46.56 52.59 -2.12
C SER A 301 47.76 53.52 -2.09
N ARG A 302 47.60 54.67 -2.61
CA ARG A 302 48.34 55.90 -2.19
C ARG A 302 47.37 56.89 -1.64
#